data_d60c72ef15983ba556351fd52c5237bf
#
_entry.id   d60c72ef15983ba556351fd52c5237bf
#
_cell.length_a   1.000
_cell.length_b   1.000
_cell.length_c   1.000
_cell.angle_alpha   90.00
_cell.angle_beta   90.00
_cell.angle_gamma   90.00
#
_symmetry.space_group_name_H-M   'P 1'
#
loop_
_entity.id
_entity.type
_entity.pdbx_description
1 polymer ?
#
loop_
_entity_poly.entity_id
_entity_poly.type
_entity_poly.pdbx_seq_one_letter_code
_entity_poly.pdbx_strand_id
1 'polypeptide(L)'
;MIDLAAKPFYLKPEDIEWVNTTLAGMTTEEKAGQLFCVLFKECKPEEFEYVFNILKPGGCMYRVVPTERAIAATQNIYSRSKVPPLIAANLEKGGNGIVTEGTLVGAPMEIAATDDIGMATKMAHACAAEASAVGANWAFAPIIDIDTNYRNPITNTRTFGSDPERVRRMGRAYVEEVQKMGLAASIKHFPGDGQDERDQHLVTSINNMDCDPWMN
;
A
#
# COMPACT_ATOMS: atom_id res chain seq x y z
N MET A 1 -6.29 -26.67 -8.59
CA MET A 1 -5.17 -26.20 -7.75
C MET A 1 -4.56 -25.01 -8.44
N ILE A 2 -4.21 -23.95 -7.71
CA ILE A 2 -3.60 -22.75 -8.31
C ILE A 2 -2.16 -23.09 -8.69
N ASP A 3 -1.76 -22.74 -9.92
CA ASP A 3 -0.37 -22.88 -10.35
C ASP A 3 0.44 -21.66 -9.85
N LEU A 4 1.21 -21.87 -8.79
CA LEU A 4 2.01 -20.82 -8.17
C LEU A 4 3.31 -20.49 -8.96
N ALA A 5 3.72 -21.36 -9.90
CA ALA A 5 4.84 -21.06 -10.78
C ALA A 5 4.43 -20.16 -11.97
N ALA A 6 3.12 -20.12 -12.28
CA ALA A 6 2.59 -19.31 -13.36
C ALA A 6 2.25 -17.87 -12.90
N LYS A 7 1.86 -17.04 -13.88
CA LYS A 7 1.30 -15.69 -13.63
C LYS A 7 0.08 -15.79 -12.70
N PRO A 8 -0.06 -14.90 -11.72
CA PRO A 8 0.75 -13.71 -11.45
C PRO A 8 1.91 -13.93 -10.47
N PHE A 9 2.10 -15.13 -9.94
CA PHE A 9 2.96 -15.38 -8.78
C PHE A 9 4.42 -15.59 -9.16
N TYR A 10 4.71 -16.38 -10.21
CA TYR A 10 6.08 -16.69 -10.68
C TYR A 10 7.01 -17.18 -9.56
N LEU A 11 6.50 -17.98 -8.60
CA LEU A 11 7.28 -18.46 -7.47
C LEU A 11 8.25 -19.54 -7.88
N LYS A 12 9.39 -19.59 -7.22
CA LYS A 12 10.37 -20.66 -7.32
C LYS A 12 9.91 -21.91 -6.56
N PRO A 13 10.47 -23.09 -6.85
CA PRO A 13 10.07 -24.34 -6.18
C PRO A 13 10.14 -24.27 -4.64
N GLU A 14 11.19 -23.65 -4.09
CA GLU A 14 11.37 -23.49 -2.65
C GLU A 14 10.28 -22.60 -2.02
N ASP A 15 9.86 -21.55 -2.72
CA ASP A 15 8.80 -20.65 -2.26
C ASP A 15 7.43 -21.35 -2.31
N ILE A 16 7.19 -22.15 -3.36
CA ILE A 16 5.98 -22.96 -3.51
C ILE A 16 5.88 -23.99 -2.39
N GLU A 17 6.98 -24.66 -2.05
CA GLU A 17 7.03 -25.61 -0.94
C GLU A 17 6.72 -24.92 0.39
N TRP A 18 7.30 -23.75 0.63
CA TRP A 18 7.02 -22.94 1.83
C TRP A 18 5.54 -22.58 1.92
N VAL A 19 4.93 -22.09 0.84
CA VAL A 19 3.49 -21.73 0.79
C VAL A 19 2.62 -22.94 1.12
N ASN A 20 2.86 -24.08 0.45
CA ASN A 20 2.06 -25.28 0.63
C ASN A 20 2.17 -25.85 2.05
N THR A 21 3.38 -25.91 2.59
CA THR A 21 3.65 -26.39 3.95
C THR A 21 3.02 -25.49 4.99
N THR A 22 3.14 -24.16 4.82
CA THR A 22 2.54 -23.17 5.71
C THR A 22 1.01 -23.31 5.72
N LEU A 23 0.39 -23.34 4.53
CA LEU A 23 -1.08 -23.49 4.41
C LEU A 23 -1.59 -24.82 5.00
N ALA A 24 -0.85 -25.91 4.81
CA ALA A 24 -1.21 -27.20 5.38
C ALA A 24 -1.15 -27.20 6.90
N GLY A 25 -0.25 -26.44 7.50
CA GLY A 25 -0.07 -26.32 8.95
C GLY A 25 -0.98 -25.27 9.62
N MET A 26 -1.84 -24.57 8.88
CA MET A 26 -2.77 -23.57 9.41
C MET A 26 -4.15 -24.13 9.69
N THR A 27 -4.77 -23.69 10.79
CA THR A 27 -6.19 -23.93 11.06
C THR A 27 -7.07 -23.07 10.13
N THR A 28 -8.37 -23.34 10.10
CA THR A 28 -9.34 -22.53 9.32
C THR A 28 -9.37 -21.08 9.82
N GLU A 29 -9.33 -20.90 11.14
CA GLU A 29 -9.31 -19.58 11.79
C GLU A 29 -8.04 -18.80 11.43
N GLU A 30 -6.87 -19.47 11.44
CA GLU A 30 -5.61 -18.85 11.03
C GLU A 30 -5.66 -18.45 9.55
N LYS A 31 -6.21 -19.29 8.67
CA LYS A 31 -6.40 -18.95 7.25
C LYS A 31 -7.36 -17.76 7.06
N ALA A 32 -8.45 -17.73 7.82
CA ALA A 32 -9.39 -16.60 7.80
C ALA A 32 -8.70 -15.30 8.27
N GLY A 33 -7.89 -15.38 9.33
CA GLY A 33 -7.09 -14.25 9.83
C GLY A 33 -6.18 -13.63 8.76
N GLN A 34 -5.58 -14.46 7.91
CA GLN A 34 -4.68 -13.98 6.84
C GLN A 34 -5.37 -13.08 5.81
N LEU A 35 -6.70 -13.05 5.74
CA LEU A 35 -7.46 -12.18 4.84
C LEU A 35 -7.65 -10.75 5.37
N PHE A 36 -7.22 -10.47 6.60
CA PHE A 36 -7.39 -9.15 7.21
C PHE A 36 -6.10 -8.34 7.23
N CYS A 37 -6.25 -7.03 7.02
CA CYS A 37 -5.23 -6.02 7.30
C CYS A 37 -5.75 -5.11 8.43
N VAL A 38 -5.08 -5.16 9.58
CA VAL A 38 -5.54 -4.48 10.81
C VAL A 38 -4.81 -3.16 10.99
N LEU A 39 -5.56 -2.08 11.25
CA LEU A 39 -4.99 -0.78 11.58
C LEU A 39 -4.78 -0.64 13.09
N PHE A 40 -3.54 -0.48 13.51
CA PHE A 40 -3.18 -0.08 14.87
C PHE A 40 -3.25 1.45 15.04
N LYS A 41 -3.88 1.90 16.12
CA LYS A 41 -4.02 3.33 16.39
C LYS A 41 -2.83 3.90 17.14
N GLU A 42 -2.37 3.22 18.18
CA GLU A 42 -1.38 3.73 19.11
C GLU A 42 -0.12 2.87 19.21
N CYS A 43 -0.10 1.69 18.60
CA CYS A 43 1.02 0.73 18.65
C CYS A 43 1.39 0.33 20.08
N LYS A 44 0.39 0.15 20.94
CA LYS A 44 0.59 -0.32 22.32
C LYS A 44 0.82 -1.83 22.37
N PRO A 45 1.63 -2.35 23.30
CA PRO A 45 1.87 -3.79 23.43
C PRO A 45 0.60 -4.63 23.54
N GLU A 46 -0.42 -4.14 24.24
CA GLU A 46 -1.70 -4.83 24.44
C GLU A 46 -2.50 -4.99 23.14
N GLU A 47 -2.40 -3.99 22.23
CA GLU A 47 -3.02 -4.07 20.89
C GLU A 47 -2.41 -5.21 20.08
N PHE A 48 -1.08 -5.34 20.10
CA PHE A 48 -0.38 -6.42 19.39
C PHE A 48 -0.69 -7.79 19.98
N GLU A 49 -0.73 -7.90 21.29
CA GLU A 49 -1.04 -9.18 21.96
C GLU A 49 -2.41 -9.70 21.54
N TYR A 50 -3.45 -8.88 21.62
CA TYR A 50 -4.80 -9.26 21.20
C TYR A 50 -4.84 -9.64 19.70
N VAL A 51 -4.30 -8.79 18.85
CA VAL A 51 -4.40 -8.96 17.39
C VAL A 51 -3.67 -10.21 16.92
N PHE A 52 -2.43 -10.43 17.38
CA PHE A 52 -1.63 -11.55 16.87
C PHE A 52 -1.91 -12.87 17.57
N ASN A 53 -2.44 -12.88 18.81
CA ASN A 53 -2.86 -14.10 19.46
C ASN A 53 -4.25 -14.57 19.01
N ILE A 54 -5.17 -13.64 18.71
CA ILE A 54 -6.56 -13.96 18.38
C ILE A 54 -6.81 -13.91 16.88
N LEU A 55 -6.57 -12.76 16.24
CA LEU A 55 -6.94 -12.55 14.84
C LEU A 55 -5.90 -13.10 13.86
N LYS A 56 -4.62 -13.08 14.20
CA LYS A 56 -3.49 -13.58 13.38
C LYS A 56 -3.54 -13.06 11.93
N PRO A 57 -3.59 -11.74 11.71
CA PRO A 57 -3.83 -11.14 10.41
C PRO A 57 -2.66 -11.36 9.46
N GLY A 58 -2.98 -11.45 8.15
CA GLY A 58 -1.97 -11.49 7.09
C GLY A 58 -1.35 -10.13 6.77
N GLY A 59 -1.97 -9.05 7.22
CA GLY A 59 -1.46 -7.69 7.06
C GLY A 59 -1.81 -6.79 8.24
N CYS A 60 -1.03 -5.76 8.39
CA CYS A 60 -1.30 -4.70 9.36
C CYS A 60 -0.76 -3.36 8.86
N MET A 61 -1.26 -2.30 9.47
CA MET A 61 -0.84 -0.94 9.24
C MET A 61 -0.84 -0.20 10.57
N TYR A 62 0.05 0.77 10.76
CA TYR A 62 -0.03 1.73 11.85
C TYR A 62 0.06 3.16 11.32
N ARG A 63 -0.48 4.09 12.08
CA ARG A 63 -0.40 5.52 11.75
C ARG A 63 1.03 6.01 11.86
N VAL A 64 1.35 7.12 11.22
CA VAL A 64 2.67 7.75 11.29
C VAL A 64 3.07 7.97 12.76
N VAL A 65 4.23 7.45 13.13
CA VAL A 65 4.79 7.51 14.48
C VAL A 65 6.29 7.86 14.40
N PRO A 66 6.94 8.24 15.52
CA PRO A 66 8.40 8.39 15.55
C PRO A 66 9.13 7.09 15.13
N THR A 67 10.27 7.24 14.50
CA THR A 67 11.08 6.13 13.95
C THR A 67 11.33 5.01 14.96
N GLU A 68 11.71 5.36 16.19
CA GLU A 68 11.96 4.38 17.26
C GLU A 68 10.71 3.56 17.58
N ARG A 69 9.53 4.21 17.58
CA ARG A 69 8.27 3.52 17.80
C ARG A 69 7.89 2.62 16.63
N ALA A 70 8.15 3.04 15.39
CA ALA A 70 7.95 2.21 14.21
C ALA A 70 8.79 0.93 14.26
N ILE A 71 10.07 1.05 14.61
CA ILE A 71 10.98 -0.09 14.77
C ILE A 71 10.47 -1.04 15.87
N ALA A 72 10.13 -0.49 17.05
CA ALA A 72 9.60 -1.29 18.15
C ALA A 72 8.28 -1.98 17.79
N ALA A 73 7.36 -1.29 17.08
CA ALA A 73 6.12 -1.86 16.58
C ALA A 73 6.39 -3.04 15.63
N THR A 74 7.25 -2.86 14.65
CA THR A 74 7.63 -3.91 13.69
C THR A 74 8.24 -5.13 14.37
N GLN A 75 9.15 -4.92 15.33
CA GLN A 75 9.73 -6.01 16.12
C GLN A 75 8.66 -6.78 16.92
N ASN A 76 7.72 -6.06 17.54
CA ASN A 76 6.59 -6.67 18.25
C ASN A 76 5.69 -7.48 17.31
N ILE A 77 5.41 -6.97 16.12
CA ILE A 77 4.60 -7.64 15.09
C ILE A 77 5.26 -8.96 14.70
N TYR A 78 6.50 -8.93 14.25
CA TYR A 78 7.20 -10.12 13.77
C TYR A 78 7.47 -11.16 14.87
N SER A 79 7.77 -10.74 16.10
CA SER A 79 8.02 -11.66 17.20
C SER A 79 6.77 -12.45 17.64
N ARG A 80 5.57 -11.94 17.32
CA ARG A 80 4.29 -12.59 17.67
C ARG A 80 3.65 -13.32 16.49
N SER A 81 4.17 -13.17 15.28
CA SER A 81 3.54 -13.71 14.08
C SER A 81 4.15 -15.05 13.70
N LYS A 82 3.30 -16.08 13.58
CA LYS A 82 3.71 -17.39 13.03
C LYS A 82 4.04 -17.29 11.54
N VAL A 83 3.24 -16.51 10.81
CA VAL A 83 3.47 -16.16 9.42
C VAL A 83 3.76 -14.66 9.39
N PRO A 84 4.91 -14.21 8.86
CA PRO A 84 5.23 -12.79 8.80
C PRO A 84 4.16 -12.00 8.03
N PRO A 85 3.49 -11.01 8.65
CA PRO A 85 2.46 -10.25 7.98
C PRO A 85 3.06 -9.19 7.04
N LEU A 86 2.24 -8.73 6.09
CA LEU A 86 2.54 -7.52 5.35
C LEU A 86 2.34 -6.31 6.26
N ILE A 87 3.31 -5.40 6.32
CA ILE A 87 3.24 -4.15 7.08
C ILE A 87 3.10 -3.01 6.09
N ALA A 88 1.90 -2.42 6.07
CA ALA A 88 1.53 -1.39 5.11
C ALA A 88 1.80 0.02 5.63
N ALA A 89 2.09 0.94 4.70
CA ALA A 89 2.20 2.37 4.95
C ALA A 89 1.67 3.20 3.77
N ASN A 90 1.18 4.41 4.05
CA ASN A 90 0.73 5.36 3.03
C ASN A 90 1.93 6.10 2.42
N LEU A 91 2.68 5.42 1.57
CA LEU A 91 3.92 5.92 0.96
C LEU A 91 3.63 6.76 -0.30
N GLU A 92 2.80 7.81 -0.14
CA GLU A 92 2.34 8.61 -1.27
C GLU A 92 3.29 9.76 -1.64
N LYS A 93 4.01 10.29 -0.64
CA LYS A 93 4.78 11.54 -0.76
C LYS A 93 6.24 11.41 -0.30
N GLY A 94 6.62 10.26 0.24
CA GLY A 94 7.91 9.99 0.87
C GLY A 94 7.79 9.07 2.06
N GLY A 95 8.86 8.89 2.81
CA GLY A 95 8.90 8.10 4.04
C GLY A 95 8.10 8.70 5.20
N ASN A 96 7.72 9.97 5.10
CA ASN A 96 6.79 10.62 6.02
C ASN A 96 5.39 9.97 6.05
N GLY A 97 5.13 9.02 5.16
CA GLY A 97 3.93 8.17 5.20
C GLY A 97 3.96 7.08 6.26
N ILE A 98 5.09 6.84 6.91
CA ILE A 98 5.26 5.84 7.96
C ILE A 98 5.91 6.40 9.23
N VAL A 99 6.91 7.27 9.13
CA VAL A 99 7.59 7.86 10.29
C VAL A 99 7.56 9.38 10.25
N THR A 100 7.53 10.00 11.44
CA THR A 100 7.46 11.47 11.57
C THR A 100 8.71 12.17 11.04
N GLU A 101 9.86 11.52 11.09
CA GLU A 101 11.15 12.00 10.61
C GLU A 101 11.38 11.69 9.12
N GLY A 102 10.43 10.97 8.48
CA GLY A 102 10.53 10.56 7.09
C GLY A 102 10.58 11.73 6.12
N THR A 103 11.31 11.54 5.06
CA THR A 103 11.46 12.54 4.00
C THR A 103 10.11 12.83 3.33
N LEU A 104 9.75 14.10 3.22
CA LEU A 104 8.68 14.58 2.36
C LEU A 104 9.30 14.97 1.02
N VAL A 105 9.08 14.18 -0.02
CA VAL A 105 9.57 14.48 -1.38
C VAL A 105 8.66 15.48 -2.09
N GLY A 106 7.35 15.31 -1.95
CA GLY A 106 6.34 16.17 -2.56
C GLY A 106 5.06 15.41 -2.90
N ALA A 107 3.97 16.13 -3.13
CA ALA A 107 2.72 15.50 -3.56
C ALA A 107 2.86 14.93 -4.99
N PRO A 108 2.15 13.85 -5.36
CA PRO A 108 2.18 13.30 -6.71
C PRO A 108 1.92 14.33 -7.82
N MET A 109 1.04 15.30 -7.59
CA MET A 109 0.78 16.38 -8.55
C MET A 109 2.00 17.32 -8.71
N GLU A 110 2.76 17.58 -7.65
CA GLU A 110 4.03 18.34 -7.73
C GLU A 110 5.07 17.57 -8.54
N ILE A 111 5.15 16.24 -8.31
CA ILE A 111 6.03 15.37 -9.10
C ILE A 111 5.60 15.39 -10.58
N ALA A 112 4.28 15.28 -10.84
CA ALA A 112 3.74 15.33 -12.21
C ALA A 112 4.01 16.67 -12.93
N ALA A 113 4.03 17.77 -12.18
CA ALA A 113 4.32 19.11 -12.73
C ALA A 113 5.75 19.25 -13.27
N THR A 114 6.66 18.37 -12.86
CA THR A 114 8.03 18.35 -13.42
C THR A 114 8.08 17.76 -14.84
N ASP A 115 7.05 17.03 -15.23
CA ASP A 115 6.96 16.20 -16.46
C ASP A 115 8.14 15.22 -16.64
N ASP A 116 8.85 14.91 -15.55
CA ASP A 116 9.97 13.97 -15.50
C ASP A 116 9.55 12.67 -14.76
N ILE A 117 9.46 11.58 -15.51
CA ILE A 117 9.13 10.25 -14.96
C ILE A 117 10.18 9.82 -13.92
N GLY A 118 11.44 10.22 -14.09
CA GLY A 118 12.51 9.95 -13.15
C GLY A 118 12.25 10.52 -11.75
N MET A 119 11.44 11.57 -11.63
CA MET A 119 11.05 12.12 -10.33
C MET A 119 10.07 11.20 -9.61
N ALA A 120 9.15 10.54 -10.33
CA ALA A 120 8.27 9.51 -9.74
C ALA A 120 9.10 8.31 -9.24
N THR A 121 10.11 7.87 -10.01
CA THR A 121 11.05 6.82 -9.59
C THR A 121 11.81 7.23 -8.32
N LYS A 122 12.35 8.45 -8.25
CA LYS A 122 13.09 8.95 -7.08
C LYS A 122 12.20 9.04 -5.83
N MET A 123 10.96 9.50 -5.99
CA MET A 123 9.98 9.52 -4.90
C MET A 123 9.69 8.10 -4.40
N ALA A 124 9.45 7.16 -5.31
CA ALA A 124 9.23 5.76 -4.99
C ALA A 124 10.43 5.13 -4.27
N HIS A 125 11.64 5.45 -4.72
CA HIS A 125 12.88 5.01 -4.08
C HIS A 125 12.97 5.49 -2.61
N ALA A 126 12.77 6.78 -2.37
CA ALA A 126 12.76 7.35 -1.02
C ALA A 126 11.70 6.68 -0.14
N CYS A 127 10.47 6.53 -0.67
CA CYS A 127 9.39 5.82 0.01
C CYS A 127 9.81 4.41 0.44
N ALA A 128 10.34 3.62 -0.50
CA ALA A 128 10.70 2.24 -0.26
C ALA A 128 11.90 2.09 0.67
N ALA A 129 12.94 2.91 0.51
CA ALA A 129 14.15 2.86 1.34
C ALA A 129 13.82 3.15 2.81
N GLU A 130 13.08 4.22 3.08
CA GLU A 130 12.75 4.62 4.44
C GLU A 130 11.72 3.67 5.09
N ALA A 131 10.73 3.18 4.33
CA ALA A 131 9.78 2.20 4.82
C ALA A 131 10.45 0.86 5.18
N SER A 132 11.35 0.37 4.31
CA SER A 132 12.11 -0.86 4.57
C SER A 132 13.01 -0.72 5.79
N ALA A 133 13.61 0.45 6.03
CA ALA A 133 14.48 0.70 7.17
C ALA A 133 13.78 0.51 8.52
N VAL A 134 12.46 0.69 8.57
CA VAL A 134 11.63 0.43 9.76
C VAL A 134 10.82 -0.87 9.66
N GLY A 135 11.07 -1.67 8.62
CA GLY A 135 10.52 -3.01 8.42
C GLY A 135 9.13 -3.07 7.78
N ALA A 136 8.63 -1.97 7.19
CA ALA A 136 7.45 -2.05 6.34
C ALA A 136 7.82 -2.64 4.97
N ASN A 137 6.88 -3.42 4.41
CA ASN A 137 7.10 -4.15 3.16
C ASN A 137 5.92 -4.03 2.17
N TRP A 138 4.97 -3.11 2.44
CA TRP A 138 3.80 -2.90 1.62
C TRP A 138 3.46 -1.41 1.47
N ALA A 139 3.53 -0.88 0.26
CA ALA A 139 3.13 0.48 -0.05
C ALA A 139 1.62 0.53 -0.40
N PHE A 140 0.83 1.28 0.37
CA PHE A 140 -0.52 1.71 -0.02
C PHE A 140 -0.40 2.92 -0.95
N ALA A 141 0.23 2.69 -2.08
CA ALA A 141 0.57 3.64 -3.13
C ALA A 141 0.98 2.86 -4.41
N PRO A 142 0.99 3.52 -5.58
CA PRO A 142 0.67 4.91 -5.86
C PRO A 142 -0.83 5.18 -5.96
N ILE A 143 -1.20 6.47 -5.93
CA ILE A 143 -2.54 6.92 -6.30
C ILE A 143 -2.58 7.11 -7.81
N ILE A 144 -3.44 6.32 -8.47
CA ILE A 144 -3.60 6.31 -9.92
C ILE A 144 -4.98 6.81 -10.36
N ASP A 145 -5.71 7.45 -9.46
CA ASP A 145 -6.94 8.14 -9.79
C ASP A 145 -6.67 9.21 -10.84
N ILE A 146 -7.57 9.33 -11.82
CA ILE A 146 -7.51 10.39 -12.81
C ILE A 146 -8.37 11.54 -12.28
N ASP A 147 -7.75 12.70 -12.01
CA ASP A 147 -8.40 13.86 -11.43
C ASP A 147 -9.25 14.59 -12.47
N THR A 148 -10.45 14.07 -12.72
CA THR A 148 -11.40 14.62 -13.70
C THR A 148 -12.32 15.70 -13.12
N ASN A 149 -12.39 15.78 -11.78
CA ASN A 149 -13.21 16.75 -11.07
C ASN A 149 -12.39 17.47 -9.99
N TYR A 150 -12.02 18.74 -10.25
CA TYR A 150 -11.25 19.57 -9.32
C TYR A 150 -11.93 19.79 -7.95
N ARG A 151 -13.21 19.47 -7.82
CA ARG A 151 -13.95 19.50 -6.55
C ARG A 151 -13.80 18.26 -5.71
N ASN A 152 -13.16 17.20 -6.25
CA ASN A 152 -12.93 16.00 -5.49
C ASN A 152 -12.06 16.31 -4.26
N PRO A 153 -12.54 16.06 -3.02
CA PRO A 153 -11.80 16.41 -1.82
C PRO A 153 -10.71 15.41 -1.45
N ILE A 154 -10.72 14.22 -2.06
CA ILE A 154 -9.86 13.09 -1.68
C ILE A 154 -8.64 12.96 -2.57
N THR A 155 -8.82 12.98 -3.88
CA THR A 155 -7.75 12.79 -4.85
C THR A 155 -6.88 14.03 -4.99
N ASN A 156 -7.41 15.10 -5.52
CA ASN A 156 -6.79 16.43 -5.58
C ASN A 156 -5.26 16.35 -5.88
N THR A 157 -4.43 16.98 -5.04
CA THR A 157 -2.96 16.97 -5.20
C THR A 157 -2.29 15.62 -4.99
N ARG A 158 -3.03 14.61 -4.54
CA ARG A 158 -2.52 13.25 -4.32
C ARG A 158 -2.39 12.43 -5.60
N THR A 159 -2.94 12.89 -6.73
CA THR A 159 -2.83 12.20 -8.03
C THR A 159 -1.73 12.80 -8.89
N PHE A 160 -1.34 12.08 -9.95
CA PHE A 160 -0.46 12.59 -11.00
C PHE A 160 -1.20 13.49 -12.02
N GLY A 161 -2.46 13.86 -11.74
CA GLY A 161 -3.27 14.80 -12.51
C GLY A 161 -4.39 14.16 -13.33
N SER A 162 -4.86 14.89 -14.35
CA SER A 162 -6.04 14.58 -15.16
C SER A 162 -5.73 13.89 -16.51
N ASP A 163 -4.46 13.78 -16.88
CA ASP A 163 -4.05 13.08 -18.09
C ASP A 163 -3.82 11.59 -17.79
N PRO A 164 -4.65 10.68 -18.35
CA PRO A 164 -4.56 9.25 -18.11
C PRO A 164 -3.18 8.66 -18.45
N GLU A 165 -2.56 9.14 -19.53
CA GLU A 165 -1.26 8.63 -19.96
C GLU A 165 -0.13 9.05 -19.02
N ARG A 166 -0.17 10.26 -18.49
CA ARG A 166 0.75 10.70 -17.44
C ARG A 166 0.58 9.89 -16.16
N VAL A 167 -0.67 9.71 -15.70
CA VAL A 167 -0.99 8.88 -14.52
C VAL A 167 -0.46 7.46 -14.72
N ARG A 168 -0.69 6.87 -15.89
CA ARG A 168 -0.21 5.53 -16.23
C ARG A 168 1.31 5.42 -16.18
N ARG A 169 2.04 6.37 -16.81
CA ARG A 169 3.51 6.34 -16.87
C ARG A 169 4.15 6.54 -15.51
N MET A 170 3.69 7.52 -14.75
CA MET A 170 4.24 7.84 -13.44
C MET A 170 3.87 6.79 -12.39
N GLY A 171 2.61 6.32 -12.41
CA GLY A 171 2.17 5.23 -11.54
C GLY A 171 2.96 3.94 -11.79
N ARG A 172 3.21 3.61 -13.06
CA ARG A 172 4.04 2.46 -13.43
C ARG A 172 5.48 2.61 -12.91
N ALA A 173 6.11 3.76 -13.11
CA ALA A 173 7.47 4.01 -12.64
C ALA A 173 7.58 3.88 -11.10
N TYR A 174 6.55 4.33 -10.38
CA TYR A 174 6.46 4.15 -8.93
C TYR A 174 6.39 2.66 -8.55
N VAL A 175 5.48 1.90 -9.16
CA VAL A 175 5.30 0.46 -8.86
C VAL A 175 6.56 -0.33 -9.16
N GLU A 176 7.17 -0.11 -10.33
CA GLU A 176 8.39 -0.82 -10.74
C GLU A 176 9.53 -0.58 -9.74
N GLU A 177 9.70 0.66 -9.23
CA GLU A 177 10.78 0.96 -8.29
C GLU A 177 10.52 0.37 -6.90
N VAL A 178 9.31 0.51 -6.32
CA VAL A 178 9.05 -0.08 -4.99
C VAL A 178 9.14 -1.60 -5.02
N GLN A 179 8.68 -2.24 -6.09
CA GLN A 179 8.79 -3.69 -6.25
C GLN A 179 10.24 -4.15 -6.42
N LYS A 180 11.04 -3.42 -7.19
CA LYS A 180 12.48 -3.66 -7.33
C LYS A 180 13.19 -3.59 -5.97
N MET A 181 12.72 -2.74 -5.06
CA MET A 181 13.23 -2.61 -3.70
C MET A 181 12.61 -3.60 -2.70
N GLY A 182 11.77 -4.53 -3.16
CA GLY A 182 11.21 -5.61 -2.35
C GLY A 182 9.91 -5.28 -1.62
N LEU A 183 9.24 -4.15 -1.92
CA LEU A 183 7.92 -3.85 -1.35
C LEU A 183 6.80 -4.29 -2.28
N ALA A 184 5.72 -4.79 -1.70
CA ALA A 184 4.44 -4.89 -2.40
C ALA A 184 3.87 -3.48 -2.66
N ALA A 185 3.14 -3.30 -3.75
CA ALA A 185 2.46 -2.05 -4.08
C ALA A 185 0.95 -2.28 -4.24
N SER A 186 0.14 -1.36 -3.74
CA SER A 186 -1.30 -1.32 -3.96
C SER A 186 -1.68 -0.05 -4.67
N ILE A 187 -2.02 -0.18 -5.95
CA ILE A 187 -2.58 0.93 -6.70
C ILE A 187 -3.97 1.30 -6.15
N LYS A 188 -4.22 2.60 -5.96
CA LYS A 188 -5.46 3.08 -5.36
C LYS A 188 -5.94 4.36 -6.03
N HIS A 189 -7.23 4.62 -6.02
CA HIS A 189 -8.31 3.85 -5.37
C HIS A 189 -9.12 3.12 -6.43
N PHE A 190 -8.59 2.01 -6.90
CA PHE A 190 -9.26 1.23 -7.95
C PHE A 190 -10.72 0.91 -7.58
N PRO A 191 -11.68 1.07 -8.51
CA PRO A 191 -11.53 1.38 -9.94
C PRO A 191 -11.36 2.86 -10.29
N GLY A 192 -11.34 3.78 -9.34
CA GLY A 192 -11.08 5.21 -9.52
C GLY A 192 -12.00 6.09 -8.68
N ASP A 193 -11.44 7.12 -8.06
CA ASP A 193 -12.15 8.08 -7.18
C ASP A 193 -11.96 9.54 -7.63
N GLY A 194 -11.53 9.78 -8.86
CA GLY A 194 -11.24 11.14 -9.37
C GLY A 194 -12.45 11.93 -9.88
N GLN A 195 -13.65 11.37 -9.83
CA GLN A 195 -14.85 11.97 -10.45
C GLN A 195 -15.83 12.58 -9.46
N ASP A 196 -16.08 11.94 -8.31
CA ASP A 196 -17.10 12.39 -7.36
C ASP A 196 -16.62 13.60 -6.55
N GLU A 197 -17.51 14.55 -6.29
CA GLU A 197 -17.24 15.71 -5.42
C GLU A 197 -17.51 15.44 -3.92
N ARG A 198 -17.95 14.24 -3.57
CA ARG A 198 -18.24 13.82 -2.20
C ARG A 198 -17.10 12.99 -1.63
N ASP A 199 -16.87 13.17 -0.35
CA ASP A 199 -15.93 12.35 0.41
C ASP A 199 -16.53 10.96 0.69
N GLN A 200 -15.95 9.92 0.09
CA GLN A 200 -16.37 8.53 0.27
C GLN A 200 -16.24 8.01 1.71
N HIS A 201 -15.49 8.69 2.58
CA HIS A 201 -15.41 8.35 4.00
C HIS A 201 -16.63 8.82 4.79
N LEU A 202 -17.41 9.76 4.23
CA LEU A 202 -18.56 10.40 4.89
C LEU A 202 -19.89 9.96 4.28
N VAL A 203 -19.91 9.78 2.94
CA VAL A 203 -21.12 9.43 2.19
C VAL A 203 -20.77 8.49 1.04
N THR A 204 -21.78 7.80 0.49
CA THR A 204 -21.59 6.96 -0.68
C THR A 204 -21.20 7.84 -1.88
N SER A 205 -20.05 7.55 -2.48
CA SER A 205 -19.64 8.19 -3.72
C SER A 205 -20.45 7.63 -4.91
N ILE A 206 -20.66 8.49 -5.89
CA ILE A 206 -21.37 8.13 -7.12
C ILE A 206 -20.52 8.56 -8.30
N ASN A 207 -20.11 7.57 -9.09
CA ASN A 207 -19.58 7.85 -10.41
C ASN A 207 -20.76 7.94 -11.39
N ASN A 208 -20.97 9.12 -11.96
CA ASN A 208 -22.06 9.42 -12.90
C ASN A 208 -21.60 9.44 -14.36
N MET A 209 -20.42 8.91 -14.65
CA MET A 209 -19.96 8.72 -16.02
C MET A 209 -20.83 7.66 -16.73
N ASP A 210 -21.11 7.91 -18.00
CA ASP A 210 -21.71 6.89 -18.85
C ASP A 210 -20.79 5.67 -18.97
N CYS A 211 -21.39 4.51 -19.28
CA CYS A 211 -20.67 3.25 -19.31
C CYS A 211 -19.51 3.25 -20.32
N ASP A 212 -19.73 3.81 -21.53
CA ASP A 212 -18.70 3.82 -22.58
C ASP A 212 -17.46 4.65 -22.21
N PRO A 213 -17.57 5.90 -21.70
CA PRO A 213 -16.42 6.63 -21.18
C PRO A 213 -15.75 5.97 -19.97
N TRP A 214 -16.54 5.22 -19.17
CA TRP A 214 -16.00 4.52 -17.99
C TRP A 214 -15.15 3.32 -18.35
N MET A 215 -15.48 2.62 -19.44
CA MET A 215 -14.81 1.40 -19.88
C MET A 215 -13.63 1.65 -20.82
N ASN A 216 -13.49 2.86 -21.38
CA ASN A 216 -12.43 3.27 -22.30
C ASN A 216 -11.43 4.22 -21.66
#